data_3fe51dd74c3fee7c1f21ee7d873b98bf
#
_entry.id   3fe51dd74c3fee7c1f21ee7d873b98bf
#
_cell.length_a   1.000
_cell.length_b   1.000
_cell.length_c   1.000
_cell.angle_alpha   90.00
_cell.angle_beta   90.00
_cell.angle_gamma   90.00
#
_symmetry.space_group_name_H-M   'P 1'
#
loop_
_entity.id
_entity.type
_entity.pdbx_description
1 polymer ?
#
loop_
_entity_poly.entity_id
_entity_poly.type
_entity_poly.pdbx_seq_one_letter_code
_entity_poly.pdbx_strand_id
1 'polypeptide(L)'
;MRKLLIIGAGGHGRCCLDIARDMDIFDEISFLDDNQINKIINDCKVIGSIDEMSSYYPEFTHIHIAIGNNKLRSKLLLQAKEIGYSLPILKHPSSVVSKYASI
;
A
#
# COMPACT_ATOMS: atom_id res chain seq x y z
N MET A 1 15.10 6.99 -1.47
CA MET A 1 13.71 7.49 -1.59
C MET A 1 12.73 6.47 -1.05
N ARG A 2 11.71 6.93 -0.37
CA ARG A 2 10.67 6.04 0.15
C ARG A 2 9.48 6.08 -0.80
N LYS A 3 9.37 5.06 -1.62
CA LYS A 3 8.24 4.90 -2.54
C LYS A 3 7.35 3.77 -2.05
N LEU A 4 6.07 4.04 -1.96
CA LEU A 4 5.08 3.10 -1.42
C LEU A 4 4.19 2.56 -2.53
N LEU A 5 4.03 1.24 -2.57
CA LEU A 5 2.99 0.58 -3.36
C LEU A 5 1.83 0.22 -2.45
N ILE A 6 0.62 0.55 -2.86
CA ILE A 6 -0.59 0.08 -2.18
C ILE A 6 -1.23 -0.98 -3.06
N ILE A 7 -1.40 -2.17 -2.52
CA ILE A 7 -2.02 -3.27 -3.24
C ILE A 7 -3.52 -3.21 -3.01
N GLY A 8 -4.26 -2.96 -4.08
CA GLY A 8 -5.70 -2.78 -4.03
C GLY A 8 -6.09 -1.32 -4.06
N ALA A 9 -6.84 -0.90 -5.08
CA ALA A 9 -7.25 0.48 -5.31
C ALA A 9 -8.74 0.72 -5.06
N GLY A 10 -9.37 -0.15 -4.30
CA GLY A 10 -10.77 0.03 -3.88
C GLY A 10 -10.87 1.00 -2.71
N GLY A 11 -12.02 1.01 -2.04
CA GLY A 11 -12.26 1.92 -0.93
C GLY A 11 -11.23 1.85 0.18
N HIS A 12 -10.83 0.64 0.55
CA HIS A 12 -9.80 0.45 1.59
C HIS A 12 -8.45 1.02 1.16
N GLY A 13 -8.05 0.75 -0.10
CA GLY A 13 -6.81 1.28 -0.63
C GLY A 13 -6.79 2.80 -0.69
N ARG A 14 -7.92 3.42 -1.00
CA ARG A 14 -8.04 4.88 -1.03
C ARG A 14 -7.91 5.49 0.37
N CYS A 15 -8.46 4.84 1.38
CA CYS A 15 -8.27 5.25 2.76
C CYS A 15 -6.80 5.15 3.17
N CYS A 16 -6.14 4.08 2.76
CA CYS A 16 -4.71 3.91 3.02
C CYS A 16 -3.87 4.99 2.35
N LEU A 17 -4.26 5.40 1.13
CA LEU A 17 -3.59 6.49 0.43
C LEU A 17 -3.67 7.80 1.22
N ASP A 18 -4.86 8.13 1.72
CA ASP A 18 -5.05 9.35 2.50
C ASP A 18 -4.17 9.34 3.75
N ILE A 19 -4.13 8.22 4.46
CA ILE A 19 -3.29 8.07 5.64
C ILE A 19 -1.82 8.19 5.28
N ALA A 20 -1.39 7.53 4.22
CA ALA A 20 0.01 7.56 3.79
C ALA A 20 0.45 8.98 3.41
N ARG A 21 -0.42 9.73 2.75
CA ARG A 21 -0.13 11.13 2.40
C ARG A 21 0.01 12.00 3.63
N ASP A 22 -0.88 11.80 4.61
CA ASP A 22 -0.84 12.57 5.84
C ASP A 22 0.40 12.28 6.67
N MET A 23 0.96 11.09 6.56
CA MET A 23 2.22 10.76 7.23
C MET A 23 3.40 11.54 6.67
N ASP A 24 3.31 11.96 5.41
CA ASP A 24 4.31 12.79 4.74
C ASP A 24 5.75 12.23 4.81
N ILE A 25 5.87 10.92 4.68
CA ILE A 25 7.17 10.24 4.69
C ILE A 25 7.48 9.53 3.37
N PHE A 26 6.52 9.47 2.45
CA PHE A 26 6.71 8.80 1.17
C PHE A 26 6.89 9.81 0.05
N ASP A 27 7.92 9.59 -0.76
CA ASP A 27 8.22 10.48 -1.90
C ASP A 27 7.29 10.23 -3.07
N GLU A 28 6.80 9.01 -3.20
CA GLU A 28 5.87 8.62 -4.26
C GLU A 28 4.98 7.50 -3.74
N ILE A 29 3.72 7.53 -4.14
CA ILE A 29 2.74 6.49 -3.81
C ILE A 29 2.03 6.08 -5.10
N SER A 30 1.96 4.76 -5.35
CA SER A 30 1.26 4.21 -6.50
C SER A 30 0.47 2.98 -6.07
N PHE A 31 -0.45 2.56 -6.93
CA PHE A 31 -1.29 1.39 -6.67
C PHE A 31 -0.94 0.23 -7.62
N LEU A 32 -1.17 -0.98 -7.15
CA LEU A 32 -1.30 -2.16 -8.01
C LEU A 32 -2.71 -2.73 -7.81
N ASP A 33 -3.45 -2.91 -8.91
CA ASP A 33 -4.81 -3.46 -8.85
C ASP A 33 -5.16 -4.06 -10.19
N ASP A 34 -5.56 -5.32 -10.21
CA ASP A 34 -5.82 -6.06 -11.44
C ASP A 34 -6.97 -5.48 -12.27
N ASN A 35 -7.93 -4.83 -11.60
CA ASN A 35 -9.16 -4.36 -12.24
C ASN A 35 -9.13 -2.88 -12.61
N GLN A 36 -8.12 -2.14 -12.21
CA GLN A 36 -8.10 -0.68 -12.36
C GLN A 36 -6.79 -0.16 -12.98
N ILE A 37 -6.12 -1.00 -13.76
CA ILE A 37 -4.83 -0.65 -14.36
C ILE A 37 -4.99 0.63 -15.21
N ASN A 38 -4.03 1.54 -15.06
CA ASN A 38 -3.97 2.85 -15.73
C ASN A 38 -4.96 3.90 -15.20
N LYS A 39 -5.78 3.58 -14.22
CA LYS A 39 -6.62 4.60 -13.60
C LYS A 39 -5.81 5.49 -12.68
N ILE A 40 -6.24 6.72 -12.55
CA ILE A 40 -5.64 7.66 -11.60
C ILE A 40 -6.63 7.88 -10.47
N ILE A 41 -6.18 7.61 -9.25
CA ILE A 41 -7.02 7.71 -8.06
C ILE A 41 -6.37 8.72 -7.13
N ASN A 42 -7.04 9.85 -6.93
CA ASN A 42 -6.54 10.93 -6.06
C ASN A 42 -5.09 11.31 -6.39
N ASP A 43 -4.82 11.49 -7.68
CA ASP A 43 -3.52 11.86 -8.23
C ASP A 43 -2.46 10.74 -8.14
N CYS A 44 -2.83 9.54 -7.75
CA CYS A 44 -1.94 8.39 -7.74
C CYS A 44 -2.38 7.37 -8.77
N LYS A 45 -1.46 6.93 -9.60
CA LYS A 45 -1.76 6.02 -10.69
C LYS A 45 -1.73 4.58 -10.25
N VAL A 46 -2.64 3.78 -10.82
CA VAL A 46 -2.55 2.32 -10.75
C VAL A 46 -1.59 1.88 -11.84
N ILE A 47 -0.38 1.53 -11.47
CA ILE A 47 0.72 1.33 -12.43
C ILE A 47 0.82 -0.09 -12.97
N GLY A 48 0.08 -1.03 -12.41
CA GLY A 48 0.11 -2.38 -12.89
C GLY A 48 -0.79 -3.31 -12.11
N SER A 49 -0.65 -4.60 -12.39
CA SER A 49 -1.38 -5.65 -11.70
C SER A 49 -0.64 -6.10 -10.45
N ILE A 50 -1.34 -6.81 -9.58
CA ILE A 50 -0.78 -7.33 -8.34
C ILE A 50 0.38 -8.28 -8.60
N ASP A 51 0.31 -9.06 -9.68
CA ASP A 51 1.37 -10.00 -10.05
C ASP A 51 2.70 -9.32 -10.37
N GLU A 52 2.67 -8.04 -10.69
CA GLU A 52 3.87 -7.29 -11.03
C GLU A 52 4.63 -6.76 -9.82
N MET A 53 4.19 -7.10 -8.62
CA MET A 53 4.77 -6.63 -7.36
C MET A 53 6.30 -6.78 -7.33
N SER A 54 6.83 -7.91 -7.78
CA SER A 54 8.28 -8.14 -7.78
C SER A 54 9.03 -7.27 -8.78
N SER A 55 8.36 -6.83 -9.85
CA SER A 55 8.98 -6.02 -10.90
C SER A 55 9.29 -4.61 -10.46
N TYR A 56 8.62 -4.12 -9.43
CA TYR A 56 8.79 -2.75 -8.93
C TYR A 56 9.79 -2.64 -7.79
N TYR A 57 10.32 -3.74 -7.33
CA TYR A 57 11.38 -3.72 -6.33
C TYR A 57 12.75 -3.71 -7.04
N PRO A 58 13.73 -2.92 -6.63
CA PRO A 58 13.77 -2.06 -5.44
C PRO A 58 13.41 -0.59 -5.70
N GLU A 59 12.82 -0.25 -6.85
CA GLU A 59 12.39 1.13 -7.08
C GLU A 59 11.39 1.55 -6.02
N PHE A 60 10.38 0.72 -5.78
CA PHE A 60 9.47 0.87 -4.64
C PHE A 60 10.00 0.01 -3.51
N THR A 61 10.17 0.60 -2.35
CA THR A 61 10.80 -0.07 -1.20
C THR A 61 9.80 -0.44 -0.12
N HIS A 62 8.63 0.18 -0.14
CA HIS A 62 7.58 -0.03 0.86
C HIS A 62 6.31 -0.51 0.18
N ILE A 63 5.57 -1.38 0.84
CA ILE A 63 4.33 -1.92 0.30
C ILE A 63 3.29 -2.05 1.42
N HIS A 64 2.04 -1.76 1.09
CA HIS A 64 0.92 -1.97 2.00
C HIS A 64 -0.17 -2.77 1.28
N ILE A 65 -0.65 -3.82 1.90
CA ILE A 65 -1.64 -4.71 1.31
C ILE A 65 -3.03 -4.29 1.79
N ALA A 66 -3.80 -3.65 0.90
CA ALA A 66 -5.13 -3.13 1.20
C ALA A 66 -6.22 -4.01 0.61
N ILE A 67 -6.18 -5.28 0.93
CA ILE A 67 -7.10 -6.29 0.43
C ILE A 67 -7.83 -6.93 1.61
N GLY A 68 -9.16 -7.02 1.51
CA GLY A 68 -9.98 -7.56 2.59
C GLY A 68 -9.95 -9.07 2.73
N ASN A 69 -9.64 -9.80 1.65
CA ASN A 69 -9.56 -11.26 1.72
C ASN A 69 -8.35 -11.70 2.53
N ASN A 70 -8.58 -12.35 3.66
CA ASN A 70 -7.52 -12.71 4.58
C ASN A 70 -6.50 -13.70 4.01
N LYS A 71 -6.95 -14.66 3.23
CA LYS A 71 -6.04 -15.65 2.62
C LYS A 71 -5.13 -14.99 1.59
N LEU A 72 -5.72 -14.19 0.72
CA LEU A 72 -4.96 -13.49 -0.30
C LEU A 72 -4.01 -12.47 0.33
N ARG A 73 -4.46 -11.76 1.34
CA ARG A 73 -3.63 -10.79 2.06
C ARG A 73 -2.42 -11.47 2.69
N SER A 74 -2.61 -12.59 3.36
CA SER A 74 -1.51 -13.34 3.97
C SER A 74 -0.49 -13.81 2.92
N LYS A 75 -0.98 -14.31 1.80
CA LYS A 75 -0.12 -14.75 0.70
C LYS A 75 0.71 -13.60 0.16
N LEU A 76 0.08 -12.46 -0.09
CA LEU A 76 0.77 -11.29 -0.63
C LEU A 76 1.77 -10.71 0.37
N LEU A 77 1.46 -10.74 1.65
CA LEU A 77 2.39 -10.31 2.69
C LEU A 77 3.66 -11.17 2.69
N LEU A 78 3.52 -12.48 2.59
CA LEU A 78 4.67 -13.37 2.49
C LEU A 78 5.49 -13.08 1.25
N GLN A 79 4.84 -12.93 0.11
CA GLN A 79 5.53 -12.61 -1.15
C GLN A 79 6.30 -11.31 -1.03
N ALA A 80 5.68 -10.27 -0.46
CA ALA A 80 6.31 -8.98 -0.29
C ALA A 80 7.57 -9.08 0.59
N LYS A 81 7.49 -9.83 1.68
CA LYS A 81 8.64 -10.06 2.56
C LYS A 81 9.76 -10.79 1.85
N GLU A 82 9.45 -11.80 1.06
CA GLU A 82 10.44 -12.57 0.31
C GLU A 82 11.15 -11.72 -0.73
N ILE A 83 10.42 -10.79 -1.35
CA ILE A 83 10.99 -9.86 -2.33
C ILE A 83 11.94 -8.87 -1.66
N GLY A 84 11.62 -8.45 -0.45
CA GLY A 84 12.45 -7.51 0.30
C GLY A 84 11.77 -6.21 0.68
N TYR A 85 10.48 -6.07 0.40
CA TYR A 85 9.73 -4.86 0.75
C TYR A 85 9.65 -4.62 2.25
N SER A 86 9.70 -3.35 2.64
CA SER A 86 9.36 -2.93 3.99
C SER A 86 7.85 -2.79 4.11
N LEU A 87 7.30 -3.20 5.23
CA LEU A 87 5.87 -3.16 5.49
C LEU A 87 5.59 -2.09 6.54
N PRO A 88 5.29 -0.86 6.12
CA PRO A 88 5.05 0.22 7.08
C PRO A 88 3.70 0.06 7.75
N ILE A 89 3.60 0.54 8.97
CA ILE A 89 2.32 0.65 9.64
C ILE A 89 1.74 2.01 9.26
N LEU A 90 0.59 2.01 8.59
CA LEU A 90 -0.07 3.25 8.21
C LEU A 90 -0.94 3.73 9.36
N LYS A 91 -0.56 4.85 9.94
CA LYS A 91 -1.31 5.48 11.02
C LYS A 91 -1.55 6.93 10.69
N HIS A 92 -2.77 7.39 10.88
CA HIS A 92 -3.09 8.80 10.73
C HIS A 92 -2.32 9.60 11.78
N PRO A 93 -1.57 10.65 11.38
CA PRO A 93 -0.75 11.40 12.33
C PRO A 93 -1.54 12.04 13.48
N SER A 94 -2.79 12.42 13.19
CA SER A 94 -3.66 13.00 14.19
C SER A 94 -4.46 11.95 14.95
N SER A 95 -4.38 10.69 14.55
CA SER A 95 -5.04 9.65 15.33
C SER A 95 -4.25 9.53 16.62
N VAL A 96 -4.84 10.04 17.67
CA VAL A 96 -4.43 9.64 18.98
C VAL A 96 -4.56 8.13 18.95
N VAL A 97 -3.45 7.44 18.90
CA VAL A 97 -3.46 6.03 19.12
C VAL A 97 -3.88 5.88 20.56
N SER A 98 -5.18 5.98 20.73
CA SER A 98 -5.72 5.74 22.03
C SER A 98 -5.34 4.31 22.38
N LYS A 99 -5.20 4.05 23.62
CA LYS A 99 -5.07 2.71 24.14
C LYS A 99 -6.15 1.78 23.62
N TYR A 100 -7.22 2.33 23.08
CA TYR A 100 -8.29 1.53 22.48
C TYR A 100 -8.00 1.09 21.06
N ALA A 101 -7.27 1.90 20.33
CA ALA A 101 -6.93 1.59 18.94
C ALA A 101 -5.82 0.56 18.82
N SER A 102 -5.06 0.34 19.85
CA SER A 102 -3.95 -0.61 19.85
C SER A 102 -4.39 -2.04 20.17
N ILE A 103 -5.64 -2.21 20.47
CA ILE A 103 -6.17 -3.51 20.86
C ILE A 103 -6.66 -4.27 19.64
#